data_1d4ffc6d6d13baa171e0feefe84bacd1
#
_entry.id   1d4ffc6d6d13baa171e0feefe84bacd1
#
_cell.length_a   1.000
_cell.length_b   1.000
_cell.length_c   1.000
_cell.angle_alpha   90.00
_cell.angle_beta   90.00
_cell.angle_gamma   90.00
#
_symmetry.space_group_name_H-M   'P 1'
#
loop_
_entity.id
_entity.type
_entity.pdbx_description
1 polymer ?
#
loop_
_entity_poly.entity_id
_entity_poly.type
_entity_poly.pdbx_seq_one_letter_code
_entity_poly.pdbx_strand_id
1 'polypeptide(L)'
;TTNYVSGQDLLQFTNQNGISGGFVSGTGTLTLTGTATLAQYQTALQSIRFHNNSDAPSTAARTVTFRVSDGTANSNVVSRNVGITTVNDAPTVTTTSGTTSFVEDGAAVAVDANLTVADVDDADLEGATVRITNFVFGEDVLQFTNQNGITGFYNPLSGTLSLSGTATKAQYQTALRSVKYDNPSDAPTTTVRVITFRVNDGDVDGATASRNVSVTPSNDAPTVTTSAGSASYTENAPGAAVDPGLTVADVDSVNLASATIQITGNYAAGQDVLQFTNQTGISGSWNATTGTLTLTGTAPKADYQTALRSVTYVNTSENPSTAVRTVSFRADDGAANGAAAT
;
A
#
# COMPACT_ATOMS: atom_id res chain seq x y z
N THR A 1 37.34 -36.33 -11.70
CA THR A 1 36.03 -35.95 -12.28
C THR A 1 36.18 -34.71 -13.13
N THR A 2 35.60 -34.72 -14.37
CA THR A 2 35.46 -33.52 -15.19
C THR A 2 34.17 -32.83 -14.77
N ASN A 3 34.14 -31.49 -14.76
CA ASN A 3 33.00 -30.63 -14.35
C ASN A 3 32.59 -30.86 -12.87
N TYR A 4 33.46 -31.37 -12.04
CA TYR A 4 33.24 -31.47 -10.61
C TYR A 4 33.09 -30.08 -9.98
N VAL A 5 32.08 -29.88 -9.18
CA VAL A 5 31.86 -28.65 -8.42
C VAL A 5 32.03 -28.96 -6.92
N SER A 6 33.12 -28.43 -6.35
CA SER A 6 33.43 -28.64 -4.94
C SER A 6 32.34 -28.01 -4.06
N GLY A 7 31.90 -28.78 -3.02
CA GLY A 7 30.82 -28.37 -2.12
C GLY A 7 29.41 -28.69 -2.62
N GLN A 8 29.23 -29.01 -3.92
CA GLN A 8 27.93 -29.39 -4.48
C GLN A 8 27.87 -30.89 -4.81
N ASP A 9 28.89 -31.39 -5.53
CA ASP A 9 28.93 -32.76 -6.01
C ASP A 9 29.53 -33.71 -4.93
N LEU A 10 28.88 -34.84 -4.69
CA LEU A 10 29.33 -35.87 -3.74
C LEU A 10 29.26 -37.26 -4.36
N LEU A 11 30.25 -38.11 -4.02
CA LEU A 11 30.16 -39.54 -4.20
C LEU A 11 29.91 -40.17 -2.84
N GLN A 12 28.80 -40.88 -2.72
CA GLN A 12 28.37 -41.53 -1.48
C GLN A 12 28.61 -43.03 -1.54
N PHE A 13 29.13 -43.57 -0.44
CA PHE A 13 29.40 -45.03 -0.24
C PHE A 13 29.07 -45.41 1.19
N THR A 14 28.41 -46.53 1.36
CA THR A 14 28.19 -47.13 2.67
C THR A 14 29.21 -48.31 2.86
N ASN A 15 29.98 -48.25 3.96
CA ASN A 15 30.96 -49.28 4.28
C ASN A 15 30.32 -50.67 4.28
N GLN A 16 30.94 -51.61 3.58
CA GLN A 16 30.43 -52.97 3.42
C GLN A 16 31.56 -53.98 3.13
N ASN A 17 31.35 -55.24 3.46
CA ASN A 17 32.28 -56.33 3.13
C ASN A 17 33.75 -56.08 3.54
N GLY A 18 33.99 -55.36 4.63
CA GLY A 18 35.34 -54.98 5.07
C GLY A 18 35.96 -53.83 4.25
N ILE A 19 35.20 -53.21 3.35
CA ILE A 19 35.61 -52.06 2.54
C ILE A 19 35.06 -50.78 3.19
N SER A 20 35.93 -49.82 3.46
CA SER A 20 35.60 -48.49 3.97
C SER A 20 35.82 -47.41 2.88
N GLY A 21 34.94 -46.40 2.84
CA GLY A 21 35.02 -45.30 1.89
C GLY A 21 35.28 -43.95 2.56
N GLY A 22 36.17 -43.15 2.00
CA GLY A 22 36.42 -41.77 2.41
C GLY A 22 36.32 -40.83 1.20
N PHE A 23 35.38 -39.85 1.25
CA PHE A 23 35.23 -38.84 0.22
C PHE A 23 35.94 -37.53 0.59
N VAL A 24 36.75 -37.02 -0.32
CA VAL A 24 37.46 -35.73 -0.19
C VAL A 24 36.80 -34.70 -1.08
N SER A 25 36.05 -33.77 -0.49
CA SER A 25 35.29 -32.75 -1.18
C SER A 25 36.13 -31.74 -1.96
N GLY A 26 37.38 -31.49 -1.55
CA GLY A 26 38.31 -30.61 -2.27
C GLY A 26 38.73 -31.12 -3.65
N THR A 27 38.72 -32.45 -3.85
CA THR A 27 39.20 -33.12 -5.08
C THR A 27 38.11 -33.91 -5.80
N GLY A 28 36.93 -34.07 -5.19
CA GLY A 28 35.86 -34.94 -5.71
C GLY A 28 36.24 -36.42 -5.78
N THR A 29 37.12 -36.87 -4.88
CA THR A 29 37.65 -38.20 -4.89
C THR A 29 37.05 -39.02 -3.74
N LEU A 30 36.42 -40.14 -4.09
CA LEU A 30 36.05 -41.17 -3.14
C LEU A 30 37.11 -42.29 -3.19
N THR A 31 37.78 -42.55 -2.06
CA THR A 31 38.74 -43.63 -1.91
C THR A 31 38.13 -44.79 -1.12
N LEU A 32 38.13 -45.97 -1.68
CA LEU A 32 37.71 -47.20 -1.02
C LEU A 32 38.94 -48.00 -0.59
N THR A 33 38.99 -48.45 0.67
CA THR A 33 40.10 -49.21 1.23
C THR A 33 39.58 -50.42 1.99
N GLY A 34 40.35 -51.51 1.95
CA GLY A 34 40.03 -52.73 2.66
C GLY A 34 40.52 -53.97 1.88
N THR A 35 40.87 -55.06 2.58
CA THR A 35 41.20 -56.32 1.95
C THR A 35 39.93 -57.13 1.71
N ALA A 36 39.56 -57.29 0.43
CA ALA A 36 38.32 -57.97 0.03
C ALA A 36 38.47 -58.62 -1.36
N THR A 37 37.56 -59.51 -1.68
CA THR A 37 37.58 -60.22 -2.96
C THR A 37 37.21 -59.33 -4.12
N LEU A 38 37.55 -59.68 -5.36
CA LEU A 38 37.14 -58.94 -6.58
C LEU A 38 35.62 -58.79 -6.65
N ALA A 39 34.86 -59.83 -6.29
CA ALA A 39 33.38 -59.75 -6.31
C ALA A 39 32.86 -58.76 -5.26
N GLN A 40 33.48 -58.66 -4.09
CA GLN A 40 33.11 -57.68 -3.07
C GLN A 40 33.44 -56.25 -3.50
N TYR A 41 34.62 -56.00 -4.11
CA TYR A 41 34.96 -54.70 -4.68
C TYR A 41 34.03 -54.32 -5.85
N GLN A 42 33.66 -55.29 -6.69
CA GLN A 42 32.67 -55.05 -7.76
C GLN A 42 31.33 -54.60 -7.18
N THR A 43 30.82 -55.26 -6.16
CA THR A 43 29.60 -54.88 -5.44
C THR A 43 29.74 -53.51 -4.80
N ALA A 44 30.87 -53.22 -4.17
CA ALA A 44 31.16 -51.91 -3.56
C ALA A 44 31.13 -50.76 -4.59
N LEU A 45 31.82 -50.94 -5.73
CA LEU A 45 31.86 -49.96 -6.79
C LEU A 45 30.47 -49.71 -7.43
N GLN A 46 29.65 -50.76 -7.60
CA GLN A 46 28.27 -50.65 -8.11
C GLN A 46 27.32 -49.96 -7.14
N SER A 47 27.65 -49.91 -5.86
CA SER A 47 26.86 -49.28 -4.81
C SER A 47 27.09 -47.77 -4.67
N ILE A 48 28.13 -47.22 -5.32
CA ILE A 48 28.44 -45.80 -5.26
C ILE A 48 27.28 -44.99 -5.86
N ARG A 49 26.87 -43.92 -5.14
CA ARG A 49 25.84 -42.98 -5.56
C ARG A 49 26.47 -41.62 -5.82
N PHE A 50 26.02 -40.96 -6.87
CA PHE A 50 26.27 -39.54 -7.08
C PHE A 50 25.14 -38.76 -6.44
N HIS A 51 25.46 -37.62 -5.79
CA HIS A 51 24.53 -36.68 -5.23
C HIS A 51 25.01 -35.24 -5.51
N ASN A 52 24.08 -34.31 -5.75
CA ASN A 52 24.36 -32.91 -5.86
C ASN A 52 23.45 -32.14 -4.89
N ASN A 53 24.01 -31.24 -4.11
CA ASN A 53 23.31 -30.48 -3.05
C ASN A 53 22.88 -29.05 -3.49
N SER A 54 23.09 -28.69 -4.75
CA SER A 54 22.78 -27.35 -5.21
C SER A 54 21.32 -27.26 -5.64
N ASP A 55 20.64 -26.17 -5.27
CA ASP A 55 19.30 -25.83 -5.76
C ASP A 55 19.37 -25.30 -7.22
N ALA A 56 20.54 -24.76 -7.66
CA ALA A 56 20.80 -24.38 -9.05
C ALA A 56 22.04 -25.07 -9.60
N PRO A 57 21.98 -26.40 -9.86
CA PRO A 57 23.15 -27.15 -10.32
C PRO A 57 23.45 -26.86 -11.79
N SER A 58 24.74 -26.74 -12.13
CA SER A 58 25.15 -26.73 -13.53
C SER A 58 24.71 -28.02 -14.23
N THR A 59 24.13 -27.92 -15.43
CA THR A 59 23.68 -29.04 -16.25
C THR A 59 24.81 -29.77 -16.98
N ALA A 60 26.04 -29.27 -16.87
CA ALA A 60 27.22 -29.94 -17.46
C ALA A 60 27.39 -31.34 -16.89
N ALA A 61 27.40 -32.36 -17.74
CA ALA A 61 27.53 -33.74 -17.32
C ALA A 61 28.83 -33.96 -16.55
N ARG A 62 28.76 -34.63 -15.37
CA ARG A 62 29.94 -35.01 -14.57
C ARG A 62 30.50 -36.31 -15.11
N THR A 63 31.82 -36.35 -15.33
CA THR A 63 32.49 -37.60 -15.67
C THR A 63 33.13 -38.20 -14.42
N VAL A 64 32.63 -39.33 -13.95
CA VAL A 64 33.18 -40.06 -12.85
C VAL A 64 34.16 -41.13 -13.39
N THR A 65 35.38 -41.15 -12.89
CA THR A 65 36.42 -42.11 -13.30
C THR A 65 36.63 -43.14 -12.20
N PHE A 66 36.88 -44.36 -12.59
CA PHE A 66 37.12 -45.48 -11.69
C PHE A 66 38.49 -46.11 -11.98
N ARG A 67 39.24 -46.47 -10.94
CA ARG A 67 40.48 -47.20 -10.97
C ARG A 67 40.54 -48.11 -9.74
N VAL A 68 40.99 -49.33 -9.87
CA VAL A 68 41.22 -50.25 -8.79
C VAL A 68 42.71 -50.62 -8.68
N SER A 69 43.11 -51.06 -7.51
CA SER A 69 44.49 -51.53 -7.26
C SER A 69 44.47 -52.86 -6.48
N ASP A 70 45.37 -53.76 -6.80
CA ASP A 70 45.61 -55.00 -6.06
C ASP A 70 46.68 -54.81 -4.95
N GLY A 71 47.15 -53.60 -4.72
CA GLY A 71 48.22 -53.24 -3.79
C GLY A 71 49.62 -53.21 -4.46
N THR A 72 49.75 -53.71 -5.69
CA THR A 72 50.99 -53.77 -6.45
C THR A 72 50.91 -52.97 -7.72
N ALA A 73 49.78 -53.05 -8.44
CA ALA A 73 49.51 -52.38 -9.73
C ALA A 73 48.13 -51.79 -9.75
N ASN A 74 47.99 -50.75 -10.57
CA ASN A 74 46.72 -50.09 -10.83
C ASN A 74 46.11 -50.60 -12.14
N SER A 75 44.78 -50.71 -12.17
CA SER A 75 44.03 -50.96 -13.40
C SER A 75 44.11 -49.79 -14.38
N ASN A 76 43.67 -49.98 -15.61
CA ASN A 76 43.27 -48.88 -16.50
C ASN A 76 42.16 -48.04 -15.83
N VAL A 77 42.04 -46.79 -16.28
CA VAL A 77 40.95 -45.87 -15.89
C VAL A 77 39.78 -46.07 -16.82
N VAL A 78 38.60 -46.27 -16.25
CA VAL A 78 37.31 -46.26 -16.97
C VAL A 78 36.44 -45.13 -16.45
N SER A 79 35.51 -44.68 -17.24
CA SER A 79 34.67 -43.51 -16.89
C SER A 79 33.17 -43.75 -17.15
N ARG A 80 32.35 -43.02 -16.41
CA ARG A 80 30.91 -42.94 -16.59
C ARG A 80 30.45 -41.50 -16.45
N ASN A 81 29.56 -41.06 -17.35
CA ASN A 81 28.94 -39.75 -17.25
C ASN A 81 27.66 -39.82 -16.43
N VAL A 82 27.45 -38.78 -15.62
CA VAL A 82 26.21 -38.52 -14.88
C VAL A 82 25.63 -37.20 -15.40
N GLY A 83 24.47 -37.27 -16.02
CA GLY A 83 23.69 -36.08 -16.43
C GLY A 83 23.02 -35.41 -15.22
N ILE A 84 22.90 -34.11 -15.25
CA ILE A 84 22.18 -33.32 -14.25
C ILE A 84 20.96 -32.71 -14.93
N THR A 85 19.80 -32.82 -14.31
CA THR A 85 18.58 -32.13 -14.71
C THR A 85 18.22 -31.18 -13.58
N THR A 86 17.98 -29.91 -13.90
CA THR A 86 17.48 -28.89 -12.96
C THR A 86 16.00 -29.06 -12.72
N VAL A 87 15.54 -28.64 -11.57
CA VAL A 87 14.14 -28.47 -11.22
C VAL A 87 13.97 -27.01 -10.87
N ASN A 88 12.93 -26.36 -11.39
CA ASN A 88 12.66 -24.95 -11.11
C ASN A 88 12.29 -24.74 -9.64
N ASP A 89 12.93 -23.78 -9.01
CA ASP A 89 12.62 -23.29 -7.67
C ASP A 89 11.77 -22.02 -7.75
N ALA A 90 10.81 -21.87 -6.86
CA ALA A 90 9.91 -20.72 -6.89
C ALA A 90 10.59 -19.42 -6.41
N PRO A 91 10.35 -18.29 -7.05
CA PRO A 91 10.87 -16.99 -6.63
C PRO A 91 10.33 -16.58 -5.27
N THR A 92 11.08 -15.73 -4.57
CA THR A 92 10.72 -15.23 -3.25
C THR A 92 10.69 -13.70 -3.24
N VAL A 93 9.69 -13.15 -2.53
CA VAL A 93 9.66 -11.75 -2.15
C VAL A 93 9.67 -11.66 -0.62
N THR A 94 10.50 -10.77 -0.08
CA THR A 94 10.58 -10.53 1.36
C THR A 94 10.30 -9.05 1.63
N THR A 95 9.28 -8.78 2.44
CA THR A 95 8.90 -7.43 2.87
C THR A 95 9.66 -7.04 4.13
N THR A 96 9.85 -5.74 4.34
CA THR A 96 10.42 -5.23 5.58
C THR A 96 9.40 -5.29 6.72
N SER A 97 9.88 -5.35 7.96
CA SER A 97 9.02 -5.33 9.14
C SER A 97 8.40 -3.95 9.38
N GLY A 98 7.28 -3.92 10.10
CA GLY A 98 6.58 -2.69 10.51
C GLY A 98 5.41 -2.32 9.61
N THR A 99 4.90 -1.10 9.76
CA THR A 99 3.74 -0.56 9.06
C THR A 99 4.12 0.74 8.36
N THR A 100 3.70 0.91 7.11
CA THR A 100 3.81 2.17 6.37
C THR A 100 2.61 3.05 6.77
N SER A 101 2.84 4.35 6.99
CA SER A 101 1.76 5.29 7.33
C SER A 101 1.37 6.10 6.11
N PHE A 102 0.07 6.13 5.83
CA PHE A 102 -0.58 7.06 4.91
C PHE A 102 -1.42 8.04 5.72
N VAL A 103 -1.38 9.31 5.37
CA VAL A 103 -2.23 10.37 5.94
C VAL A 103 -3.16 10.84 4.85
N GLU A 104 -4.44 10.96 5.15
CA GLU A 104 -5.47 11.53 4.27
C GLU A 104 -5.01 12.86 3.69
N ASP A 105 -5.40 13.17 2.45
CA ASP A 105 -4.95 14.33 1.67
C ASP A 105 -3.44 14.38 1.40
N GLY A 106 -2.69 13.40 1.90
CA GLY A 106 -1.26 13.29 1.66
C GLY A 106 -0.93 12.71 0.28
N ALA A 107 0.33 12.82 -0.10
CA ALA A 107 0.80 12.16 -1.31
C ALA A 107 0.84 10.63 -1.14
N ALA A 108 0.55 9.88 -2.22
CA ALA A 108 0.66 8.43 -2.25
C ALA A 108 2.03 7.93 -1.75
N VAL A 109 2.03 6.95 -0.84
CA VAL A 109 3.21 6.45 -0.13
C VAL A 109 3.69 5.11 -0.71
N ALA A 110 5.01 4.90 -0.83
CA ALA A 110 5.54 3.61 -1.22
C ALA A 110 5.17 2.54 -0.18
N VAL A 111 4.56 1.43 -0.62
CA VAL A 111 4.09 0.37 0.29
C VAL A 111 5.27 -0.24 1.06
N ASP A 112 6.33 -0.63 0.34
CA ASP A 112 7.59 -1.12 0.92
C ASP A 112 8.77 -0.77 0.03
N ALA A 113 9.45 0.34 0.32
CA ALA A 113 10.58 0.83 -0.47
C ALA A 113 11.86 -0.04 -0.33
N ASN A 114 11.86 -1.01 0.58
CA ASN A 114 13.06 -1.81 0.89
C ASN A 114 12.84 -3.32 0.74
N LEU A 115 11.70 -3.79 0.23
CA LEU A 115 11.48 -5.21 -0.04
C LEU A 115 12.60 -5.79 -0.91
N THR A 116 12.81 -7.10 -0.82
CA THR A 116 13.79 -7.80 -1.66
C THR A 116 13.13 -8.91 -2.46
N VAL A 117 13.68 -9.18 -3.63
CA VAL A 117 13.26 -10.25 -4.53
C VAL A 117 14.45 -11.15 -4.80
N ALA A 118 14.26 -12.46 -4.71
CA ALA A 118 15.27 -13.44 -4.97
C ALA A 118 14.69 -14.67 -5.69
N ASP A 119 15.52 -15.29 -6.47
CA ASP A 119 15.31 -16.56 -7.10
C ASP A 119 16.67 -17.25 -7.23
N VAL A 120 16.73 -18.56 -7.02
CA VAL A 120 18.01 -19.27 -6.92
C VAL A 120 18.52 -19.73 -8.28
N ASP A 121 17.62 -20.06 -9.21
CA ASP A 121 17.96 -20.64 -10.51
C ASP A 121 17.56 -19.77 -11.70
N ASP A 122 16.58 -18.89 -11.57
CA ASP A 122 16.21 -17.96 -12.61
C ASP A 122 16.87 -16.58 -12.48
N ALA A 123 17.24 -16.00 -13.62
CA ALA A 123 17.79 -14.65 -13.71
C ALA A 123 16.70 -13.60 -13.84
N ASP A 124 15.64 -13.93 -14.54
CA ASP A 124 14.53 -13.07 -14.90
C ASP A 124 13.23 -13.52 -14.22
N LEU A 125 12.26 -12.63 -14.13
CA LEU A 125 10.89 -12.88 -13.70
C LEU A 125 9.95 -12.41 -14.81
N GLU A 126 8.72 -12.93 -14.82
CA GLU A 126 7.72 -12.63 -15.87
C GLU A 126 6.48 -11.94 -15.31
N GLY A 127 6.28 -11.99 -14.00
CA GLY A 127 5.10 -11.40 -13.39
C GLY A 127 5.24 -11.08 -11.90
N ALA A 128 4.33 -10.22 -11.44
CA ALA A 128 4.10 -10.01 -10.02
C ALA A 128 2.65 -9.59 -9.77
N THR A 129 2.16 -9.90 -8.58
CA THR A 129 0.84 -9.45 -8.12
C THR A 129 1.00 -8.73 -6.79
N VAL A 130 0.45 -7.51 -6.71
CA VAL A 130 0.34 -6.74 -5.47
C VAL A 130 -1.15 -6.57 -5.17
N ARG A 131 -1.61 -6.94 -3.97
CA ARG A 131 -3.03 -6.94 -3.64
C ARG A 131 -3.29 -6.43 -2.24
N ILE A 132 -4.31 -5.59 -2.10
CA ILE A 132 -4.89 -5.20 -0.80
C ILE A 132 -5.89 -6.28 -0.40
N THR A 133 -5.61 -7.09 0.63
CA THR A 133 -6.43 -8.25 0.98
C THR A 133 -7.76 -7.88 1.66
N ASN A 134 -7.76 -6.79 2.40
CA ASN A 134 -8.93 -6.17 3.03
C ASN A 134 -9.29 -4.85 2.33
N PHE A 135 -9.31 -4.87 1.01
CA PHE A 135 -9.62 -3.76 0.12
C PHE A 135 -10.98 -3.12 0.42
N VAL A 136 -11.01 -1.81 0.47
CA VAL A 136 -12.24 -1.01 0.57
C VAL A 136 -12.48 -0.32 -0.77
N PHE A 137 -13.57 -0.71 -1.41
CA PHE A 137 -13.97 -0.17 -2.70
C PHE A 137 -14.27 1.33 -2.61
N GLY A 138 -13.72 2.11 -3.52
CA GLY A 138 -13.88 3.57 -3.57
C GLY A 138 -12.90 4.35 -2.68
N GLU A 139 -12.16 3.66 -1.79
CA GLU A 139 -11.16 4.30 -0.95
C GLU A 139 -9.72 3.93 -1.36
N ASP A 140 -9.41 2.64 -1.54
CA ASP A 140 -8.04 2.16 -1.69
C ASP A 140 -7.57 2.12 -3.14
N VAL A 141 -6.36 2.60 -3.40
CA VAL A 141 -5.72 2.57 -4.72
C VAL A 141 -4.26 2.13 -4.62
N LEU A 142 -3.83 1.23 -5.53
CA LEU A 142 -2.42 0.95 -5.77
C LEU A 142 -1.98 1.67 -7.04
N GLN A 143 -0.91 2.45 -6.96
CA GLN A 143 -0.34 3.20 -8.07
C GLN A 143 0.99 2.59 -8.52
N PHE A 144 1.20 2.50 -9.82
CA PHE A 144 2.43 2.05 -10.44
C PHE A 144 2.67 2.78 -11.76
N THR A 145 3.92 3.11 -12.03
CA THR A 145 4.34 3.66 -13.33
C THR A 145 5.16 2.62 -14.08
N ASN A 146 4.77 2.32 -15.32
CA ASN A 146 5.48 1.36 -16.18
C ASN A 146 6.96 1.70 -16.29
N GLN A 147 7.83 0.71 -16.09
CA GLN A 147 9.27 0.87 -16.08
C GLN A 147 10.00 -0.44 -16.41
N ASN A 148 11.23 -0.35 -16.92
CA ASN A 148 12.13 -1.50 -17.15
C ASN A 148 11.49 -2.63 -17.99
N GLY A 149 10.58 -2.32 -18.91
CA GLY A 149 9.83 -3.32 -19.66
C GLY A 149 8.65 -3.97 -18.88
N ILE A 150 8.47 -3.59 -17.62
CA ILE A 150 7.37 -4.06 -16.77
C ILE A 150 6.18 -3.12 -16.92
N THR A 151 5.01 -3.69 -17.22
CA THR A 151 3.73 -2.97 -17.33
C THR A 151 2.81 -3.37 -16.19
N GLY A 152 2.06 -2.39 -15.65
CA GLY A 152 1.12 -2.60 -14.54
C GLY A 152 -0.32 -2.34 -14.95
N PHE A 153 -1.23 -3.18 -14.46
CA PHE A 153 -2.67 -3.01 -14.56
C PHE A 153 -3.31 -3.10 -13.16
N TYR A 154 -3.89 -2.00 -12.71
CA TYR A 154 -4.65 -1.96 -11.46
C TYR A 154 -6.14 -2.25 -11.72
N ASN A 155 -6.72 -3.20 -10.98
CA ASN A 155 -8.13 -3.50 -11.00
C ASN A 155 -8.83 -2.83 -9.80
N PRO A 156 -9.60 -1.75 -10.01
CA PRO A 156 -10.25 -1.00 -8.93
C PRO A 156 -11.45 -1.72 -8.29
N LEU A 157 -11.86 -2.88 -8.83
CA LEU A 157 -12.93 -3.69 -8.24
C LEU A 157 -12.41 -4.73 -7.25
N SER A 158 -11.10 -5.01 -7.25
CA SER A 158 -10.50 -6.06 -6.42
C SER A 158 -9.30 -5.61 -5.60
N GLY A 159 -8.85 -4.35 -5.76
CA GLY A 159 -7.64 -3.83 -5.13
C GLY A 159 -6.36 -4.58 -5.53
N THR A 160 -6.32 -5.08 -6.78
CA THR A 160 -5.20 -5.89 -7.29
C THR A 160 -4.46 -5.15 -8.39
N LEU A 161 -3.16 -5.01 -8.24
CA LEU A 161 -2.22 -4.55 -9.26
C LEU A 161 -1.47 -5.76 -9.80
N SER A 162 -1.62 -6.04 -11.09
CA SER A 162 -0.88 -7.07 -11.82
C SER A 162 0.26 -6.42 -12.60
N LEU A 163 1.46 -6.92 -12.44
CA LEU A 163 2.66 -6.52 -13.20
C LEU A 163 3.04 -7.65 -14.15
N SER A 164 3.42 -7.32 -15.37
CA SER A 164 3.81 -8.28 -16.41
C SER A 164 4.96 -7.74 -17.27
N GLY A 165 5.78 -8.66 -17.77
CA GLY A 165 6.92 -8.40 -18.64
C GLY A 165 8.17 -9.12 -18.17
N THR A 166 8.92 -9.76 -19.08
CA THR A 166 10.18 -10.43 -18.74
C THR A 166 11.24 -9.39 -18.38
N ALA A 167 11.74 -9.45 -17.16
CA ALA A 167 12.74 -8.51 -16.63
C ALA A 167 13.54 -9.16 -15.49
N THR A 168 14.74 -8.66 -15.24
CA THR A 168 15.61 -9.19 -14.19
C THR A 168 14.99 -9.05 -12.79
N LYS A 169 15.38 -9.93 -11.86
CA LYS A 169 15.01 -9.85 -10.44
C LYS A 169 15.23 -8.44 -9.85
N ALA A 170 16.35 -7.79 -10.22
CA ALA A 170 16.66 -6.44 -9.75
C ALA A 170 15.70 -5.38 -10.31
N GLN A 171 15.24 -5.55 -11.55
CA GLN A 171 14.24 -4.67 -12.15
C GLN A 171 12.86 -4.87 -11.53
N TYR A 172 12.44 -6.13 -11.28
CA TYR A 172 11.21 -6.42 -10.54
C TYR A 172 11.26 -5.90 -9.10
N GLN A 173 12.39 -6.04 -8.42
CA GLN A 173 12.59 -5.45 -7.10
C GLN A 173 12.41 -3.92 -7.12
N THR A 174 12.98 -3.25 -8.11
CA THR A 174 12.83 -1.80 -8.31
C THR A 174 11.37 -1.43 -8.60
N ALA A 175 10.71 -2.19 -9.46
CA ALA A 175 9.30 -2.00 -9.81
C ALA A 175 8.41 -2.16 -8.58
N LEU A 176 8.55 -3.25 -7.82
CA LEU A 176 7.74 -3.52 -6.63
C LEU A 176 7.98 -2.49 -5.51
N ARG A 177 9.20 -2.00 -5.32
CA ARG A 177 9.53 -0.90 -4.40
C ARG A 177 8.87 0.43 -4.77
N SER A 178 8.56 0.63 -6.04
CA SER A 178 7.91 1.84 -6.54
C SER A 178 6.38 1.82 -6.42
N VAL A 179 5.78 0.67 -6.07
CA VAL A 179 4.34 0.57 -5.86
C VAL A 179 3.91 1.43 -4.68
N LYS A 180 2.94 2.30 -4.91
CA LYS A 180 2.43 3.21 -3.89
C LYS A 180 0.99 2.85 -3.51
N TYR A 181 0.67 3.11 -2.25
CA TYR A 181 -0.69 3.14 -1.74
C TYR A 181 -1.19 4.58 -1.70
N ASP A 182 -2.45 4.75 -2.06
CA ASP A 182 -3.19 6.01 -2.02
C ASP A 182 -4.62 5.75 -1.53
N ASN A 183 -5.24 6.76 -0.96
CA ASN A 183 -6.63 6.72 -0.53
C ASN A 183 -7.25 8.10 -0.80
N PRO A 184 -8.11 8.25 -1.83
CA PRO A 184 -8.72 9.52 -2.21
C PRO A 184 -10.03 9.82 -1.47
N SER A 185 -10.32 9.13 -0.37
CA SER A 185 -11.54 9.37 0.42
C SER A 185 -11.31 10.52 1.39
N ASP A 186 -12.25 11.46 1.45
CA ASP A 186 -12.28 12.54 2.45
C ASP A 186 -12.77 12.06 3.84
N ALA A 187 -13.16 10.79 3.99
CA ALA A 187 -13.47 10.15 5.28
C ALA A 187 -13.04 8.67 5.24
N PRO A 188 -11.75 8.38 5.19
CA PRO A 188 -11.25 7.03 4.99
C PRO A 188 -11.49 6.15 6.21
N THR A 189 -11.78 4.87 5.96
CA THR A 189 -11.78 3.89 7.04
C THR A 189 -10.36 3.69 7.59
N THR A 190 -10.21 3.66 8.93
CA THR A 190 -8.90 3.59 9.60
C THR A 190 -8.38 2.18 9.83
N THR A 191 -9.11 1.15 9.34
CA THR A 191 -8.65 -0.24 9.42
C THR A 191 -7.33 -0.41 8.68
N VAL A 192 -6.32 -0.97 9.34
CA VAL A 192 -5.01 -1.22 8.74
C VAL A 192 -5.16 -2.10 7.49
N ARG A 193 -4.62 -1.63 6.35
CA ARG A 193 -4.61 -2.37 5.09
C ARG A 193 -3.47 -3.39 5.10
N VAL A 194 -3.77 -4.60 4.67
CA VAL A 194 -2.77 -5.66 4.48
C VAL A 194 -2.51 -5.82 2.99
N ILE A 195 -1.32 -5.43 2.55
CA ILE A 195 -0.91 -5.48 1.14
C ILE A 195 0.03 -6.66 0.96
N THR A 196 -0.31 -7.55 0.06
CA THR A 196 0.48 -8.75 -0.26
C THR A 196 1.21 -8.57 -1.58
N PHE A 197 2.41 -9.13 -1.65
CA PHE A 197 3.27 -9.20 -2.82
C PHE A 197 3.54 -10.65 -3.17
N ARG A 198 3.49 -10.97 -4.45
CA ARG A 198 3.85 -12.27 -5.02
C ARG A 198 4.53 -12.06 -6.36
N VAL A 199 5.57 -12.81 -6.63
CA VAL A 199 6.33 -12.79 -7.89
C VAL A 199 6.21 -14.13 -8.60
N ASN A 200 6.44 -14.15 -9.92
CA ASN A 200 6.34 -15.31 -10.79
C ASN A 200 7.51 -15.30 -11.78
N ASP A 201 8.17 -16.45 -11.97
CA ASP A 201 9.31 -16.69 -12.84
C ASP A 201 8.93 -17.16 -14.25
N GLY A 202 7.63 -17.28 -14.53
CA GLY A 202 7.10 -17.84 -15.80
C GLY A 202 6.62 -19.28 -15.66
N ASP A 203 7.17 -20.03 -14.72
CA ASP A 203 6.83 -21.44 -14.45
C ASP A 203 5.98 -21.60 -13.19
N VAL A 204 6.34 -20.91 -12.10
CA VAL A 204 5.65 -21.06 -10.81
C VAL A 204 5.53 -19.73 -10.05
N ASP A 205 4.48 -19.61 -9.27
CA ASP A 205 4.27 -18.48 -8.36
C ASP A 205 5.05 -18.68 -7.06
N GLY A 206 5.76 -17.65 -6.62
CA GLY A 206 6.38 -17.59 -5.31
C GLY A 206 5.37 -17.50 -4.16
N ALA A 207 5.85 -17.67 -2.94
CA ALA A 207 5.06 -17.44 -1.74
C ALA A 207 4.71 -15.95 -1.58
N THR A 208 3.54 -15.68 -0.98
CA THR A 208 3.12 -14.30 -0.67
C THR A 208 3.84 -13.76 0.56
N ALA A 209 4.37 -12.54 0.47
CA ALA A 209 4.78 -11.73 1.61
C ALA A 209 3.83 -10.54 1.80
N SER A 210 3.73 -10.01 3.01
CA SER A 210 2.78 -8.94 3.32
C SER A 210 3.42 -7.74 3.99
N ARG A 211 2.85 -6.56 3.73
CA ARG A 211 3.17 -5.29 4.37
C ARG A 211 1.89 -4.61 4.84
N ASN A 212 1.91 -4.03 6.03
CA ASN A 212 0.79 -3.25 6.55
C ASN A 212 0.91 -1.77 6.15
N VAL A 213 -0.25 -1.15 5.89
CA VAL A 213 -0.39 0.30 5.72
C VAL A 213 -1.48 0.78 6.69
N SER A 214 -1.13 1.73 7.57
CA SER A 214 -2.09 2.42 8.41
C SER A 214 -2.60 3.67 7.70
N VAL A 215 -3.90 3.92 7.81
CA VAL A 215 -4.55 5.12 7.30
C VAL A 215 -4.88 6.01 8.49
N THR A 216 -4.41 7.27 8.45
CA THR A 216 -4.67 8.28 9.45
C THR A 216 -5.58 9.34 8.83
N PRO A 217 -6.79 9.56 9.35
CA PRO A 217 -7.69 10.60 8.86
C PRO A 217 -7.14 11.99 9.17
N SER A 218 -7.52 12.96 8.36
CA SER A 218 -7.30 14.39 8.55
C SER A 218 -8.67 15.06 8.70
N ASN A 219 -8.74 16.19 9.39
CA ASN A 219 -10.01 16.90 9.51
C ASN A 219 -10.27 17.75 8.29
N ASP A 220 -11.46 17.60 7.72
CA ASP A 220 -12.00 18.45 6.67
C ASP A 220 -12.81 19.61 7.26
N ALA A 221 -12.73 20.77 6.63
CA ALA A 221 -13.48 21.93 7.08
C ALA A 221 -14.95 21.87 6.62
N PRO A 222 -15.91 22.29 7.46
CA PRO A 222 -17.32 22.29 7.08
C PRO A 222 -17.60 23.23 5.90
N THR A 223 -18.58 22.87 5.10
CA THR A 223 -19.03 23.66 3.95
C THR A 223 -20.44 24.21 4.19
N VAL A 224 -20.64 25.49 3.86
CA VAL A 224 -21.94 26.12 3.78
C VAL A 224 -22.23 26.41 2.32
N THR A 225 -23.42 26.04 1.84
CA THR A 225 -23.87 26.37 0.49
C THR A 225 -25.15 27.22 0.57
N THR A 226 -25.08 28.42 0.07
CA THR A 226 -26.23 29.35 0.01
C THR A 226 -27.20 28.97 -1.11
N SER A 227 -28.47 29.26 -0.91
CA SER A 227 -29.47 29.09 -1.97
C SER A 227 -29.39 30.18 -3.03
N ALA A 228 -29.87 29.89 -4.24
CA ALA A 228 -29.90 30.90 -5.31
C ALA A 228 -30.95 32.00 -5.03
N GLY A 229 -30.63 33.24 -5.43
CA GLY A 229 -31.50 34.37 -5.30
C GLY A 229 -31.10 35.37 -4.23
N SER A 230 -32.01 36.28 -3.88
CA SER A 230 -31.81 37.25 -2.81
C SER A 230 -33.08 37.39 -1.97
N ALA A 231 -32.92 37.54 -0.67
CA ALA A 231 -34.00 37.92 0.22
C ALA A 231 -34.39 39.39 -0.01
N SER A 232 -35.66 39.73 0.19
CA SER A 232 -36.13 41.10 0.19
C SER A 232 -36.61 41.53 1.57
N TYR A 233 -36.28 42.74 1.96
CA TYR A 233 -36.71 43.35 3.21
C TYR A 233 -37.46 44.63 2.89
N THR A 234 -38.59 44.85 3.56
CA THR A 234 -39.36 46.09 3.47
C THR A 234 -39.18 46.86 4.79
N GLU A 235 -38.96 48.15 4.69
CA GLU A 235 -38.87 49.04 5.85
C GLU A 235 -40.04 48.86 6.81
N ASN A 236 -39.75 48.84 8.12
CA ASN A 236 -40.72 48.65 9.20
C ASN A 236 -41.43 47.26 9.20
N ALA A 237 -41.02 46.33 8.35
CA ALA A 237 -41.53 44.97 8.37
C ALA A 237 -40.82 44.11 9.45
N PRO A 238 -41.42 42.96 9.85
CA PRO A 238 -40.71 41.94 10.59
C PRO A 238 -39.45 41.49 9.90
N GLY A 239 -38.48 40.96 10.66
CA GLY A 239 -37.22 40.49 10.09
C GLY A 239 -37.43 39.48 8.97
N ALA A 240 -36.74 39.68 7.84
CA ALA A 240 -36.75 38.77 6.70
C ALA A 240 -35.67 37.68 6.87
N ALA A 241 -35.99 36.40 6.66
CA ALA A 241 -35.00 35.32 6.67
C ALA A 241 -33.92 35.59 5.58
N VAL A 242 -32.65 35.51 5.96
CA VAL A 242 -31.55 35.83 5.04
C VAL A 242 -31.42 34.76 3.96
N ASP A 243 -31.35 33.50 4.35
CA ASP A 243 -31.31 32.36 3.44
C ASP A 243 -31.96 31.11 4.08
N PRO A 244 -33.26 30.92 3.90
CA PRO A 244 -33.97 29.77 4.47
C PRO A 244 -33.67 28.44 3.73
N GLY A 245 -32.95 28.49 2.60
CA GLY A 245 -32.62 27.32 1.77
C GLY A 245 -31.19 26.84 1.91
N LEU A 246 -30.33 27.56 2.67
CA LEU A 246 -28.92 27.15 2.79
C LEU A 246 -28.74 25.73 3.32
N THR A 247 -27.61 25.10 2.95
CA THR A 247 -27.25 23.78 3.46
C THR A 247 -25.88 23.81 4.14
N VAL A 248 -25.69 22.93 5.10
CA VAL A 248 -24.43 22.72 5.81
C VAL A 248 -24.01 21.28 5.67
N ALA A 249 -22.77 21.04 5.26
CA ALA A 249 -22.17 19.72 5.14
C ALA A 249 -20.77 19.70 5.79
N ASP A 250 -20.40 18.52 6.24
CA ASP A 250 -19.07 18.23 6.76
C ASP A 250 -18.91 16.71 6.62
N VAL A 251 -17.77 16.23 6.07
CA VAL A 251 -17.64 14.83 5.68
C VAL A 251 -17.30 13.95 6.87
N ASP A 252 -16.49 14.45 7.79
CA ASP A 252 -15.93 13.69 8.93
C ASP A 252 -16.48 14.15 10.29
N SER A 253 -16.91 15.43 10.43
CA SER A 253 -17.47 15.94 11.68
C SER A 253 -18.99 15.78 11.76
N VAL A 254 -19.49 15.23 12.87
CA VAL A 254 -20.92 15.11 13.16
C VAL A 254 -21.47 16.42 13.73
N ASN A 255 -20.68 17.10 14.54
CA ASN A 255 -21.03 18.36 15.23
C ASN A 255 -20.23 19.53 14.67
N LEU A 256 -20.79 20.72 14.83
CA LEU A 256 -20.08 21.98 14.64
C LEU A 256 -19.92 22.69 16.00
N ALA A 257 -18.91 23.53 16.09
CA ALA A 257 -18.57 24.31 17.29
C ALA A 257 -19.10 25.76 17.19
N SER A 258 -19.07 26.33 15.99
CA SER A 258 -19.51 27.71 15.78
C SER A 258 -19.92 27.99 14.34
N ALA A 259 -20.57 29.14 14.13
CA ALA A 259 -20.80 29.72 12.81
C ALA A 259 -20.75 31.26 12.88
N THR A 260 -20.32 31.87 11.78
CA THR A 260 -20.25 33.32 11.63
C THR A 260 -21.09 33.76 10.44
N ILE A 261 -21.97 34.71 10.64
CA ILE A 261 -22.79 35.35 9.62
C ILE A 261 -22.41 36.83 9.62
N GLN A 262 -22.02 37.38 8.47
CA GLN A 262 -21.54 38.75 8.41
C GLN A 262 -22.12 39.49 7.20
N ILE A 263 -22.56 40.74 7.40
CA ILE A 263 -22.89 41.63 6.32
C ILE A 263 -21.59 42.22 5.77
N THR A 264 -21.11 41.69 4.64
CA THR A 264 -19.82 42.04 4.06
C THR A 264 -19.89 43.14 3.01
N GLY A 265 -21.06 43.32 2.40
CA GLY A 265 -21.30 44.37 1.40
C GLY A 265 -22.37 45.35 1.82
N ASN A 266 -22.11 46.67 1.64
CA ASN A 266 -23.02 47.80 1.91
C ASN A 266 -23.59 47.81 3.35
N TYR A 267 -22.83 47.32 4.33
CA TYR A 267 -23.21 47.34 5.74
C TYR A 267 -23.39 48.77 6.23
N ALA A 268 -24.56 49.08 6.80
CA ALA A 268 -24.88 50.35 7.43
C ALA A 268 -24.85 50.16 8.97
N ALA A 269 -23.72 50.53 9.59
CA ALA A 269 -23.53 50.37 11.04
C ALA A 269 -24.62 51.17 11.81
N GLY A 270 -25.23 50.52 12.82
CA GLY A 270 -26.29 51.09 13.64
C GLY A 270 -27.68 51.05 12.98
N GLN A 271 -27.80 50.60 11.73
CA GLN A 271 -29.07 50.42 11.01
C GLN A 271 -29.35 48.96 10.68
N ASP A 272 -28.35 48.28 10.08
CA ASP A 272 -28.47 46.88 9.68
C ASP A 272 -28.23 45.96 10.89
N VAL A 273 -29.08 44.95 11.10
CA VAL A 273 -29.00 44.00 12.20
C VAL A 273 -29.34 42.62 11.71
N LEU A 274 -28.49 41.64 12.05
CA LEU A 274 -28.80 40.20 11.96
C LEU A 274 -29.36 39.74 13.30
N GLN A 275 -30.52 39.11 13.29
CA GLN A 275 -31.20 38.61 14.48
C GLN A 275 -31.21 37.09 14.51
N PHE A 276 -31.08 36.55 15.71
CA PHE A 276 -31.12 35.10 15.99
C PHE A 276 -31.73 34.85 17.35
N THR A 277 -32.57 33.84 17.46
CA THR A 277 -33.11 33.37 18.73
C THR A 277 -32.35 32.07 19.11
N ASN A 278 -31.79 32.07 20.32
CA ASN A 278 -31.04 30.90 20.84
C ASN A 278 -31.92 29.64 20.80
N GLN A 279 -31.37 28.55 20.25
CA GLN A 279 -32.08 27.28 20.09
C GLN A 279 -31.10 26.10 20.06
N THR A 280 -31.54 24.90 20.42
CA THR A 280 -30.79 23.63 20.33
C THR A 280 -29.37 23.68 20.90
N GLY A 281 -29.13 24.47 21.97
CA GLY A 281 -27.82 24.65 22.58
C GLY A 281 -26.91 25.64 21.85
N ILE A 282 -27.43 26.29 20.77
CA ILE A 282 -26.70 27.31 20.00
C ILE A 282 -27.12 28.68 20.50
N SER A 283 -26.14 29.53 20.84
CA SER A 283 -26.33 30.90 21.27
C SER A 283 -25.76 31.90 20.27
N GLY A 284 -26.47 33.01 20.04
CA GLY A 284 -26.05 34.04 19.12
C GLY A 284 -25.58 35.31 19.82
N SER A 285 -24.54 35.94 19.29
CA SER A 285 -24.03 37.25 19.72
C SER A 285 -23.82 38.18 18.51
N TRP A 286 -24.51 39.31 18.51
CA TRP A 286 -24.43 40.33 17.45
C TRP A 286 -23.40 41.40 17.77
N ASN A 287 -22.51 41.68 16.84
CA ASN A 287 -21.57 42.82 16.91
C ASN A 287 -21.94 43.89 15.88
N ALA A 288 -22.56 44.95 16.35
CA ALA A 288 -23.00 46.07 15.53
C ALA A 288 -21.87 46.91 14.91
N THR A 289 -20.62 46.78 15.40
CA THR A 289 -19.49 47.51 14.82
C THR A 289 -19.02 46.86 13.52
N THR A 290 -19.03 45.51 13.50
CA THR A 290 -18.48 44.71 12.39
C THR A 290 -19.57 44.13 11.48
N GLY A 291 -20.85 44.27 11.83
CA GLY A 291 -21.95 43.63 11.12
C GLY A 291 -21.90 42.09 11.20
N THR A 292 -21.45 41.55 12.32
CA THR A 292 -21.19 40.12 12.48
C THR A 292 -22.08 39.49 13.56
N LEU A 293 -22.81 38.47 13.22
CA LEU A 293 -23.51 37.59 14.13
C LEU A 293 -22.68 36.30 14.28
N THR A 294 -22.24 35.99 15.52
CA THR A 294 -21.52 34.78 15.86
C THR A 294 -22.48 33.83 16.58
N LEU A 295 -22.60 32.60 16.09
CA LEU A 295 -23.31 31.52 16.73
C LEU A 295 -22.29 30.58 17.37
N THR A 296 -22.52 30.20 18.63
CA THR A 296 -21.61 29.33 19.42
C THR A 296 -22.39 28.25 20.15
N GLY A 297 -21.75 27.09 20.31
CA GLY A 297 -22.28 25.93 21.01
C GLY A 297 -22.08 24.64 20.20
N THR A 298 -21.53 23.62 20.81
CA THR A 298 -21.33 22.33 20.11
C THR A 298 -22.67 21.65 19.88
N ALA A 299 -23.07 21.51 18.62
CA ALA A 299 -24.34 20.93 18.21
C ALA A 299 -24.22 20.19 16.85
N PRO A 300 -25.14 19.26 16.57
CA PRO A 300 -25.18 18.56 15.27
C PRO A 300 -25.26 19.52 14.08
N LYS A 301 -24.67 19.13 12.94
CA LYS A 301 -24.73 19.90 11.65
C LYS A 301 -26.16 20.28 11.28
N ALA A 302 -27.14 19.39 11.51
CA ALA A 302 -28.55 19.64 11.21
C ALA A 302 -29.13 20.78 12.07
N ASP A 303 -28.70 20.89 13.33
CA ASP A 303 -29.13 21.95 14.24
C ASP A 303 -28.51 23.29 13.84
N TYR A 304 -27.22 23.29 13.45
CA TYR A 304 -26.59 24.49 12.87
C TYR A 304 -27.23 24.91 11.55
N GLN A 305 -27.58 23.96 10.67
CA GLN A 305 -28.32 24.28 9.46
C GLN A 305 -29.67 24.96 9.77
N THR A 306 -30.39 24.43 10.75
CA THR A 306 -31.66 25.00 11.22
C THR A 306 -31.45 26.40 11.81
N ALA A 307 -30.41 26.55 12.66
CA ALA A 307 -30.03 27.83 13.26
C ALA A 307 -29.67 28.89 12.19
N LEU A 308 -28.84 28.56 11.23
CA LEU A 308 -28.42 29.45 10.15
C LEU A 308 -29.60 29.88 9.26
N ARG A 309 -30.51 28.94 8.95
CA ARG A 309 -31.75 29.26 8.18
C ARG A 309 -32.72 30.16 8.92
N SER A 310 -32.66 30.19 10.26
CA SER A 310 -33.51 31.03 11.11
C SER A 310 -33.00 32.47 11.27
N VAL A 311 -31.80 32.76 10.81
CA VAL A 311 -31.25 34.13 10.90
C VAL A 311 -32.06 35.08 10.02
N THR A 312 -32.46 36.19 10.64
CA THR A 312 -33.23 37.23 9.95
C THR A 312 -32.47 38.55 9.88
N TYR A 313 -32.73 39.31 8.83
CA TYR A 313 -32.23 40.65 8.65
C TYR A 313 -33.33 41.68 8.93
N VAL A 314 -32.97 42.74 9.65
CA VAL A 314 -33.79 43.96 9.78
C VAL A 314 -32.93 45.21 9.55
N ASN A 315 -33.55 46.29 9.14
CA ASN A 315 -32.95 47.61 9.12
C ASN A 315 -33.82 48.56 9.98
N THR A 316 -33.18 49.29 10.88
CA THR A 316 -33.87 50.18 11.87
C THR A 316 -33.97 51.61 11.43
N SER A 317 -33.58 51.96 10.20
CA SER A 317 -33.67 53.32 9.66
C SER A 317 -35.08 53.60 9.10
N GLU A 318 -35.58 54.78 9.30
CA GLU A 318 -36.80 55.29 8.65
C GLU A 318 -36.58 55.70 7.20
N ASN A 319 -35.34 55.64 6.69
CA ASN A 319 -34.96 55.90 5.30
C ASN A 319 -33.77 55.03 4.90
N PRO A 320 -33.94 53.70 4.82
CA PRO A 320 -32.85 52.77 4.56
C PRO A 320 -32.31 52.89 3.13
N SER A 321 -31.01 52.74 2.98
CA SER A 321 -30.40 52.63 1.65
C SER A 321 -30.93 51.36 0.96
N THR A 322 -31.28 51.47 -0.32
CA THR A 322 -31.74 50.38 -1.18
C THR A 322 -30.57 49.55 -1.78
N ALA A 323 -29.32 49.88 -1.47
CA ALA A 323 -28.17 49.12 -1.91
C ALA A 323 -28.24 47.69 -1.37
N VAL A 324 -28.05 46.71 -2.24
CA VAL A 324 -28.09 45.27 -1.88
C VAL A 324 -26.99 44.97 -0.85
N ARG A 325 -27.36 44.33 0.27
CA ARG A 325 -26.43 43.85 1.26
C ARG A 325 -25.92 42.48 0.83
N THR A 326 -24.62 42.26 0.93
CA THR A 326 -24.03 40.91 0.79
C THR A 326 -23.86 40.31 2.18
N VAL A 327 -24.40 39.13 2.40
CA VAL A 327 -24.26 38.40 3.66
C VAL A 327 -23.45 37.14 3.42
N SER A 328 -22.39 36.94 4.18
CA SER A 328 -21.58 35.74 4.13
C SER A 328 -21.87 34.85 5.33
N PHE A 329 -21.79 33.53 5.10
CA PHE A 329 -21.97 32.48 6.08
C PHE A 329 -20.69 31.62 6.15
N ARG A 330 -20.30 31.27 7.35
CA ARG A 330 -19.15 30.40 7.59
C ARG A 330 -19.44 29.51 8.78
N ALA A 331 -19.10 28.24 8.70
CA ALA A 331 -19.20 27.26 9.79
C ALA A 331 -17.82 26.82 10.24
N ASP A 332 -17.73 26.30 11.47
CA ASP A 332 -16.51 25.83 12.12
C ASP A 332 -16.85 24.58 12.94
N ASP A 333 -16.05 23.53 12.79
CA ASP A 333 -16.21 22.23 13.50
C ASP A 333 -15.45 22.17 14.84
N GLY A 334 -14.65 23.20 15.13
CA GLY A 334 -13.77 23.31 16.28
C GLY A 334 -12.31 22.95 15.98
N ALA A 335 -12.03 22.38 14.80
CA ALA A 335 -10.69 22.09 14.29
C ALA A 335 -10.35 22.98 13.09
N ALA A 336 -11.30 23.20 12.19
CA ALA A 336 -11.11 24.01 10.99
C ALA A 336 -12.33 24.90 10.68
N ASN A 337 -12.06 26.06 10.11
CA ASN A 337 -13.08 26.95 9.60
C ASN A 337 -13.34 26.66 8.11
N GLY A 338 -14.60 26.49 7.75
CA GLY A 338 -15.03 26.40 6.36
C GLY A 338 -14.78 27.68 5.57
N ALA A 339 -14.87 27.59 4.25
CA ALA A 339 -14.86 28.76 3.40
C ALA A 339 -16.13 29.61 3.60
N ALA A 340 -16.03 30.94 3.40
CA ALA A 340 -17.20 31.80 3.44
C ALA A 340 -18.04 31.63 2.17
N ALA A 341 -19.34 31.38 2.34
CA ALA A 341 -20.33 31.34 1.27
C ALA A 341 -21.17 32.66 1.28
N THR A 342 -21.58 33.15 0.13
CA THR A 342 -22.35 34.44 -0.04
C THR A 342 -23.55 34.26 -0.95
#